data_e368a276c22f529ba249a51001cfa64e
#
_entry.id   e368a276c22f529ba249a51001cfa64e
#
_cell.length_a   1.000
_cell.length_b   1.000
_cell.length_c   1.000
_cell.angle_alpha   90.00
_cell.angle_beta   90.00
_cell.angle_gamma   90.00
#
_symmetry.space_group_name_H-M   'P 1'
#
loop_
_entity.id
_entity.type
_entity.pdbx_description
1 polymer ?
#
loop_
_entity_poly.entity_id
_entity_poly.type
_entity_poly.pdbx_seq_one_letter_code
_entity_poly.pdbx_strand_id
1 'polypeptide(L)'
;MQLAQPLATLLGATQADALRVLARTDSGMTGRQVARVAGAAQHTGIKRALDKLEAAGLVQVERGLQHSAYRVNREHLLWPAVELGLEAGDELERRIGAYVESAEAGVLSVSIFGSVARGTATPASDLDLLVVFEQTVDTDVVVRLGDLVRRWTGNECQVFDVTRADLRRFVA
;
A
#
# COMPACT_ATOMS: atom_id res chain seq x y z
N MET A 1 -3.49 10.10 -1.23
CA MET A 1 -3.04 9.02 -0.29
C MET A 1 -1.57 8.72 -0.53
N GLN A 2 -0.81 8.26 0.47
CA GLN A 2 0.57 7.78 0.24
C GLN A 2 0.53 6.36 -0.33
N LEU A 3 0.55 6.23 -1.66
CA LEU A 3 0.31 4.96 -2.37
C LEU A 3 1.31 3.85 -2.03
N ALA A 4 2.58 4.21 -1.78
CA ALA A 4 3.60 3.23 -1.35
C ALA A 4 3.40 2.73 0.10
N GLN A 5 2.66 3.47 0.92
CA GLN A 5 2.44 3.18 2.33
C GLN A 5 1.12 3.79 2.81
N PRO A 6 -0.03 3.23 2.42
CA PRO A 6 -1.34 3.85 2.64
C PRO A 6 -1.64 4.20 4.10
N LEU A 7 -1.29 3.34 5.04
CA LEU A 7 -1.49 3.57 6.48
C LEU A 7 -0.76 4.83 6.97
N ALA A 8 0.34 5.24 6.34
CA ALA A 8 1.07 6.45 6.69
C ALA A 8 0.26 7.73 6.45
N THR A 9 -0.77 7.69 5.63
CA THR A 9 -1.72 8.79 5.42
C THR A 9 -2.49 9.12 6.70
N LEU A 10 -2.74 8.12 7.55
CA LEU A 10 -3.53 8.26 8.79
C LEU A 10 -2.64 8.45 10.02
N LEU A 11 -1.54 7.70 10.14
CA LEU A 11 -0.73 7.62 11.36
C LEU A 11 0.63 8.33 11.26
N GLY A 12 1.06 8.69 10.06
CA GLY A 12 2.43 9.12 9.76
C GLY A 12 3.38 7.93 9.52
N ALA A 13 4.43 8.19 8.72
CA ALA A 13 5.27 7.15 8.14
C ALA A 13 5.92 6.22 9.18
N THR A 14 6.49 6.77 10.25
CA THR A 14 7.24 5.96 11.23
C THR A 14 6.33 5.02 12.04
N GLN A 15 5.11 5.44 12.38
CA GLN A 15 4.14 4.56 13.05
C GLN A 15 3.63 3.47 12.09
N ALA A 16 3.34 3.85 10.84
CA ALA A 16 2.94 2.89 9.81
C ALA A 16 4.04 1.85 9.56
N ASP A 17 5.31 2.26 9.48
CA ASP A 17 6.44 1.34 9.37
C ASP A 17 6.55 0.37 10.55
N ALA A 18 6.43 0.89 11.77
CA ALA A 18 6.49 0.06 12.97
C ALA A 18 5.35 -0.98 12.98
N LEU A 19 4.12 -0.58 12.67
CA LEU A 19 2.98 -1.48 12.60
C LEU A 19 3.13 -2.50 11.47
N ARG A 20 3.57 -2.09 10.28
CA ARG A 20 3.82 -2.98 9.13
C ARG A 20 4.85 -4.07 9.46
N VAL A 21 5.91 -3.71 10.19
CA VAL A 21 6.93 -4.68 10.61
C VAL A 21 6.37 -5.64 11.66
N LEU A 22 5.71 -5.11 12.69
CA LEU A 22 5.18 -5.92 13.80
C LEU A 22 4.00 -6.79 13.37
N ALA A 23 3.17 -6.35 12.42
CA ALA A 23 2.03 -7.12 11.92
C ALA A 23 2.42 -8.43 11.20
N ARG A 24 3.68 -8.52 10.72
CA ARG A 24 4.19 -9.69 9.99
C ARG A 24 4.65 -10.85 10.89
N THR A 25 4.59 -10.66 12.20
CA THR A 25 5.05 -11.68 13.16
C THR A 25 4.20 -11.67 14.41
N ASP A 26 3.99 -12.85 14.98
CA ASP A 26 3.37 -13.00 16.29
C ASP A 26 4.42 -13.00 17.43
N SER A 27 5.69 -13.08 17.06
CA SER A 27 6.80 -13.00 18.01
C SER A 27 7.11 -11.54 18.34
N GLY A 28 7.36 -11.24 19.61
CA GLY A 28 7.81 -9.91 20.02
C GLY A 28 9.15 -9.52 19.39
N MET A 29 9.28 -8.28 18.96
CA MET A 29 10.52 -7.73 18.40
C MET A 29 11.05 -6.59 19.26
N THR A 30 12.37 -6.52 19.44
CA THR A 30 12.99 -5.35 20.08
C THR A 30 12.90 -4.11 19.18
N GLY A 31 12.90 -2.91 19.77
CA GLY A 31 12.86 -1.68 19.00
C GLY A 31 14.00 -1.56 17.96
N ARG A 32 15.19 -2.15 18.24
CA ARG A 32 16.30 -2.22 17.28
C ARG A 32 16.01 -3.14 16.10
N GLN A 33 15.36 -4.27 16.35
CA GLN A 33 14.93 -5.17 15.28
C GLN A 33 13.88 -4.52 14.39
N VAL A 34 12.89 -3.86 15.01
CA VAL A 34 11.86 -3.11 14.25
C VAL A 34 12.53 -2.04 13.38
N ALA A 35 13.44 -1.24 13.95
CA ALA A 35 14.15 -0.20 13.19
C ALA A 35 14.94 -0.76 12.00
N ARG A 36 15.65 -1.88 12.21
CA ARG A 36 16.42 -2.55 11.14
C ARG A 36 15.54 -3.05 10.02
N VAL A 37 14.43 -3.73 10.35
CA VAL A 37 13.50 -4.28 9.34
C VAL A 37 12.72 -3.18 8.62
N ALA A 38 12.39 -2.10 9.34
CA ALA A 38 11.77 -0.92 8.75
C ALA A 38 12.70 -0.10 7.83
N GLY A 39 14.00 -0.41 7.80
CA GLY A 39 14.97 0.39 7.04
C GLY A 39 15.17 1.81 7.60
N ALA A 40 14.84 2.02 8.88
CA ALA A 40 14.90 3.34 9.50
C ALA A 40 16.36 3.77 9.74
N ALA A 41 16.71 4.95 9.23
CA ALA A 41 18.06 5.51 9.40
C ALA A 41 18.40 5.80 10.88
N GLN A 42 17.39 6.03 11.72
CA GLN A 42 17.57 6.34 13.15
C GLN A 42 16.62 5.53 14.04
N HIS A 43 17.20 4.80 14.99
CA HIS A 43 16.46 4.02 15.99
C HIS A 43 15.54 4.88 16.86
N THR A 44 15.90 6.15 17.15
CA THR A 44 15.15 7.05 18.02
C THR A 44 13.75 7.37 17.48
N GLY A 45 13.59 7.48 16.17
CA GLY A 45 12.29 7.70 15.52
C GLY A 45 11.33 6.53 15.76
N ILE A 46 11.82 5.32 15.53
CA ILE A 46 11.06 4.08 15.76
C ILE A 46 10.70 3.94 17.25
N LYS A 47 11.64 4.24 18.18
CA LYS A 47 11.33 4.16 19.61
C LYS A 47 10.16 5.08 19.98
N ARG A 48 10.18 6.35 19.52
CA ARG A 48 9.08 7.29 19.76
C ARG A 48 7.75 6.84 19.12
N ALA A 49 7.82 6.23 17.95
CA ALA A 49 6.63 5.67 17.29
C ALA A 49 6.05 4.51 18.11
N LEU A 50 6.91 3.59 18.58
CA LEU A 50 6.51 2.47 19.42
C LEU A 50 5.90 2.95 20.76
N ASP A 51 6.49 3.96 21.39
CA ASP A 51 5.95 4.53 22.64
C ASP A 51 4.55 5.15 22.43
N LYS A 52 4.31 5.82 21.28
CA LYS A 52 2.98 6.34 20.93
C LYS A 52 1.98 5.23 20.67
N LEU A 53 2.39 4.17 19.96
CA LEU A 53 1.54 3.03 19.66
C LEU A 53 1.21 2.21 20.93
N GLU A 54 2.17 2.10 21.87
CA GLU A 54 1.95 1.50 23.20
C GLU A 54 0.94 2.34 24.00
N ALA A 55 1.13 3.66 24.06
CA ALA A 55 0.22 4.57 24.75
C ALA A 55 -1.21 4.54 24.18
N ALA A 56 -1.35 4.27 22.87
CA ALA A 56 -2.63 4.05 22.21
C ALA A 56 -3.19 2.64 22.39
N GLY A 57 -2.46 1.70 22.99
CA GLY A 57 -2.87 0.30 23.17
C GLY A 57 -2.78 -0.58 21.92
N LEU A 58 -2.33 -0.04 20.78
CA LEU A 58 -2.14 -0.79 19.52
C LEU A 58 -0.93 -1.72 19.53
N VAL A 59 0.04 -1.44 20.41
CA VAL A 59 1.23 -2.25 20.63
C VAL A 59 1.32 -2.60 22.10
N GLN A 60 1.57 -3.87 22.39
CA GLN A 60 1.87 -4.38 23.72
C GLN A 60 3.38 -4.47 23.89
N VAL A 61 3.86 -4.20 25.11
CA VAL A 61 5.28 -4.23 25.44
C VAL A 61 5.52 -5.19 26.60
N GLU A 62 6.33 -6.19 26.34
CA GLU A 62 6.88 -7.08 27.37
C GLU A 62 8.25 -6.55 27.79
N ARG A 63 8.35 -6.07 29.05
CA ARG A 63 9.58 -5.47 29.60
C ARG A 63 10.43 -6.54 30.26
N GLY A 64 11.53 -6.92 29.59
CA GLY A 64 12.54 -7.80 30.17
C GLY A 64 13.68 -7.03 30.84
N LEU A 65 14.57 -7.74 31.53
CA LEU A 65 15.70 -7.15 32.25
C LEU A 65 16.69 -6.38 31.36
N GLN A 66 16.88 -6.83 30.11
CA GLN A 66 17.84 -6.22 29.17
C GLN A 66 17.17 -5.55 27.99
N HIS A 67 16.00 -6.03 27.57
CA HIS A 67 15.31 -5.57 26.37
C HIS A 67 13.80 -5.56 26.58
N SER A 68 13.12 -4.61 25.92
CA SER A 68 11.68 -4.66 25.76
C SER A 68 11.34 -5.28 24.40
N ALA A 69 10.36 -6.17 24.39
CA ALA A 69 9.79 -6.77 23.19
C ALA A 69 8.43 -6.15 22.88
N TYR A 70 8.21 -5.77 21.66
CA TYR A 70 7.00 -5.14 21.14
C TYR A 70 6.25 -6.10 20.24
N ARG A 71 4.93 -6.20 20.42
CA ARG A 71 4.04 -6.94 19.51
C ARG A 71 2.77 -6.13 19.26
N VAL A 72 2.09 -6.37 18.15
CA VAL A 72 0.79 -5.75 17.89
C VAL A 72 -0.25 -6.31 18.86
N ASN A 73 -1.22 -5.47 19.23
CA ASN A 73 -2.41 -5.86 19.97
C ASN A 73 -3.55 -6.13 18.98
N ARG A 74 -3.70 -7.37 18.53
CA ARG A 74 -4.76 -7.75 17.58
C ARG A 74 -6.16 -7.74 18.19
N GLU A 75 -6.28 -7.67 19.52
CA GLU A 75 -7.56 -7.58 20.23
C GLU A 75 -8.03 -6.12 20.37
N HIS A 76 -7.21 -5.15 19.97
CA HIS A 76 -7.57 -3.74 20.03
C HIS A 76 -8.71 -3.44 19.06
N LEU A 77 -9.74 -2.67 19.52
CA LEU A 77 -10.92 -2.33 18.70
C LEU A 77 -10.59 -1.66 17.35
N LEU A 78 -9.47 -0.93 17.27
CA LEU A 78 -9.02 -0.31 16.03
C LEU A 78 -8.12 -1.21 15.17
N TRP A 79 -7.81 -2.45 15.64
CA TRP A 79 -6.92 -3.32 14.88
C TRP A 79 -7.44 -3.64 13.46
N PRO A 80 -8.74 -3.91 13.24
CA PRO A 80 -9.25 -4.13 11.88
C PRO A 80 -9.06 -2.92 10.95
N ALA A 81 -9.12 -1.70 11.49
CA ALA A 81 -8.84 -0.49 10.70
C ALA A 81 -7.36 -0.35 10.35
N VAL A 82 -6.46 -0.79 11.23
CA VAL A 82 -5.02 -0.85 10.96
C VAL A 82 -4.73 -1.88 9.87
N GLU A 83 -5.29 -3.09 9.95
CA GLU A 83 -5.16 -4.14 8.93
C GLU A 83 -5.63 -3.64 7.57
N LEU A 84 -6.83 -3.06 7.51
CA LEU A 84 -7.35 -2.46 6.28
C LEU A 84 -6.40 -1.39 5.71
N GLY A 85 -5.80 -0.58 6.58
CA GLY A 85 -4.81 0.42 6.16
C GLY A 85 -3.49 -0.18 5.66
N LEU A 86 -3.07 -1.32 6.20
CA LEU A 86 -1.90 -2.07 5.73
C LEU A 86 -2.15 -2.75 4.38
N GLU A 87 -3.38 -3.22 4.14
CA GLU A 87 -3.83 -3.95 2.95
C GLU A 87 -4.44 -3.04 1.86
N ALA A 88 -4.48 -1.73 2.08
CA ALA A 88 -5.15 -0.82 1.16
C ALA A 88 -4.56 -0.80 -0.27
N GLY A 89 -3.30 -1.20 -0.43
CA GLY A 89 -2.69 -1.43 -1.76
C GLY A 89 -3.32 -2.62 -2.47
N ASP A 90 -3.39 -3.75 -1.80
CA ASP A 90 -3.97 -4.99 -2.32
C ASP A 90 -5.47 -4.81 -2.61
N GLU A 91 -6.17 -4.06 -1.75
CA GLU A 91 -7.59 -3.71 -1.96
C GLU A 91 -7.78 -2.83 -3.20
N LEU A 92 -6.86 -1.90 -3.48
CA LEU A 92 -6.90 -1.11 -4.70
C LEU A 92 -6.76 -2.02 -5.94
N GLU A 93 -5.79 -2.92 -5.94
CA GLU A 93 -5.60 -3.87 -7.04
C GLU A 93 -6.83 -4.76 -7.24
N ARG A 94 -7.42 -5.25 -6.15
CA ARG A 94 -8.64 -6.05 -6.19
C ARG A 94 -9.82 -5.27 -6.79
N ARG A 95 -9.98 -3.98 -6.44
CA ARG A 95 -11.04 -3.12 -7.02
C ARG A 95 -10.83 -2.86 -8.50
N ILE A 96 -9.60 -2.62 -8.91
CA ILE A 96 -9.25 -2.45 -10.32
C ILE A 96 -9.62 -3.72 -11.09
N GLY A 97 -9.19 -4.89 -10.61
CA GLY A 97 -9.50 -6.18 -11.23
C GLY A 97 -11.01 -6.42 -11.35
N ALA A 98 -11.77 -6.24 -10.26
CA ALA A 98 -13.22 -6.41 -10.25
C ALA A 98 -13.93 -5.47 -11.23
N TYR A 99 -13.48 -4.22 -11.36
CA TYR A 99 -14.05 -3.30 -12.33
C TYR A 99 -13.80 -3.76 -13.77
N VAL A 100 -12.57 -4.14 -14.08
CA VAL A 100 -12.18 -4.58 -15.43
C VAL A 100 -12.93 -5.85 -15.85
N GLU A 101 -13.04 -6.82 -14.93
CA GLU A 101 -13.83 -8.04 -15.16
C GLU A 101 -15.31 -7.72 -15.45
N SER A 102 -15.89 -6.77 -14.69
CA SER A 102 -17.30 -6.39 -14.87
C SER A 102 -17.58 -5.59 -16.14
N ALA A 103 -16.56 -4.99 -16.73
CA ALA A 103 -16.71 -4.15 -17.92
C ALA A 103 -16.88 -4.96 -19.22
N GLU A 104 -16.50 -6.25 -19.23
CA GLU A 104 -16.57 -7.14 -20.42
C GLU A 104 -15.95 -6.56 -21.70
N ALA A 105 -14.99 -5.64 -21.57
CA ALA A 105 -14.44 -4.82 -22.66
C ALA A 105 -13.23 -5.46 -23.37
N GLY A 106 -13.00 -6.77 -23.18
CA GLY A 106 -11.85 -7.45 -23.78
C GLY A 106 -10.49 -7.00 -23.24
N VAL A 107 -10.44 -6.56 -21.98
CA VAL A 107 -9.19 -6.24 -21.30
C VAL A 107 -8.44 -7.53 -20.99
N LEU A 108 -7.18 -7.61 -21.41
CA LEU A 108 -6.28 -8.74 -21.14
C LEU A 108 -5.54 -8.59 -19.82
N SER A 109 -5.09 -7.38 -19.51
CA SER A 109 -4.36 -7.09 -18.27
C SER A 109 -4.44 -5.62 -17.90
N VAL A 110 -4.34 -5.37 -16.59
CA VAL A 110 -4.06 -4.05 -16.03
C VAL A 110 -2.85 -4.17 -15.13
N SER A 111 -1.94 -3.21 -15.23
CA SER A 111 -0.72 -3.19 -14.43
C SER A 111 -0.49 -1.80 -13.85
N ILE A 112 -0.15 -1.75 -12.57
CA ILE A 112 0.37 -0.53 -11.95
C ILE A 112 1.86 -0.45 -12.28
N PHE A 113 2.32 0.71 -12.72
CA PHE A 113 3.74 0.95 -13.02
C PHE A 113 4.22 2.29 -12.44
N GLY A 114 5.35 2.81 -12.91
CA GLY A 114 5.86 4.10 -12.45
C GLY A 114 6.39 4.10 -11.02
N SER A 115 6.20 5.19 -10.31
CA SER A 115 6.73 5.40 -8.95
C SER A 115 6.07 4.52 -7.90
N VAL A 116 4.79 4.19 -8.08
CA VAL A 116 4.02 3.33 -7.16
C VAL A 116 4.59 1.92 -7.18
N ALA A 117 4.74 1.34 -8.37
CA ALA A 117 5.29 -0.02 -8.52
C ALA A 117 6.74 -0.14 -8.01
N ARG A 118 7.53 0.93 -8.11
CA ARG A 118 8.89 0.97 -7.57
C ARG A 118 8.96 1.24 -6.07
N GLY A 119 7.85 1.51 -5.39
CA GLY A 119 7.81 1.87 -3.98
C GLY A 119 8.41 3.24 -3.66
N THR A 120 8.58 4.11 -4.66
CA THR A 120 9.16 5.46 -4.52
C THR A 120 8.12 6.58 -4.58
N ALA A 121 6.83 6.23 -4.64
CA ALA A 121 5.74 7.18 -4.68
C ALA A 121 5.68 8.06 -3.42
N THR A 122 5.41 9.34 -3.63
CA THR A 122 5.13 10.34 -2.59
C THR A 122 3.61 10.59 -2.49
N PRO A 123 3.13 11.32 -1.48
CA PRO A 123 1.71 11.69 -1.41
C PRO A 123 1.19 12.50 -2.61
N ALA A 124 2.08 13.18 -3.34
CA ALA A 124 1.77 13.96 -4.54
C ALA A 124 2.01 13.20 -5.85
N SER A 125 2.42 11.93 -5.79
CA SER A 125 2.65 11.13 -6.98
C SER A 125 1.33 10.69 -7.61
N ASP A 126 1.28 10.71 -8.95
CA ASP A 126 0.20 10.12 -9.73
C ASP A 126 0.29 8.59 -9.66
N LEU A 127 -0.82 7.95 -9.94
CA LEU A 127 -0.88 6.51 -10.14
C LEU A 127 -0.92 6.23 -11.64
N ASP A 128 0.08 5.47 -12.12
CA ASP A 128 0.20 5.11 -13.53
C ASP A 128 -0.34 3.71 -13.75
N LEU A 129 -1.34 3.56 -14.63
CA LEU A 129 -1.93 2.29 -15.05
C LEU A 129 -1.65 2.02 -16.52
N LEU A 130 -1.28 0.79 -16.85
CA LEU A 130 -1.27 0.29 -18.22
C LEU A 130 -2.40 -0.71 -18.39
N VAL A 131 -3.29 -0.45 -19.34
CA VAL A 131 -4.40 -1.34 -19.71
C VAL A 131 -4.13 -1.92 -21.09
N VAL A 132 -4.11 -3.24 -21.21
CA VAL A 132 -3.90 -3.94 -22.47
C VAL A 132 -5.22 -4.55 -22.91
N PHE A 133 -5.69 -4.19 -24.10
CA PHE A 133 -6.88 -4.74 -24.73
C PHE A 133 -6.55 -5.81 -25.76
N GLU A 134 -7.44 -6.78 -25.96
CA GLU A 134 -7.23 -7.86 -26.95
C GLU A 134 -7.21 -7.31 -28.38
N GLN A 135 -8.21 -6.50 -28.77
CA GLN A 135 -8.39 -6.05 -30.15
C GLN A 135 -8.53 -4.52 -30.26
N THR A 136 -9.49 -3.95 -29.57
CA THR A 136 -9.82 -2.51 -29.62
C THR A 136 -9.86 -1.91 -28.23
N VAL A 137 -9.36 -0.68 -28.13
CA VAL A 137 -9.43 0.09 -26.89
C VAL A 137 -10.86 0.58 -26.67
N ASP A 138 -11.38 0.31 -25.47
CA ASP A 138 -12.64 0.92 -25.01
C ASP A 138 -12.31 2.16 -24.16
N THR A 139 -12.47 3.32 -24.77
CA THR A 139 -12.15 4.61 -24.15
C THR A 139 -13.02 4.91 -22.92
N ASP A 140 -14.28 4.47 -22.91
CA ASP A 140 -15.19 4.70 -21.78
C ASP A 140 -14.72 3.92 -20.55
N VAL A 141 -14.25 2.69 -20.76
CA VAL A 141 -13.64 1.87 -19.70
C VAL A 141 -12.38 2.53 -19.14
N VAL A 142 -11.51 3.05 -20.01
CA VAL A 142 -10.25 3.73 -19.63
C VAL A 142 -10.54 4.96 -18.78
N VAL A 143 -11.41 5.85 -19.26
CA VAL A 143 -11.78 7.10 -18.57
C VAL A 143 -12.42 6.80 -17.22
N ARG A 144 -13.37 5.86 -17.19
CA ARG A 144 -14.08 5.50 -15.98
C ARG A 144 -13.17 4.83 -14.95
N LEU A 145 -12.21 4.01 -15.38
CA LEU A 145 -11.19 3.42 -14.50
C LEU A 145 -10.36 4.51 -13.81
N GLY A 146 -9.87 5.49 -14.57
CA GLY A 146 -9.11 6.62 -14.02
C GLY A 146 -9.92 7.40 -12.96
N ASP A 147 -11.19 7.70 -13.25
CA ASP A 147 -12.08 8.37 -12.32
C ASP A 147 -12.37 7.54 -11.04
N LEU A 148 -12.50 6.23 -11.17
CA LEU A 148 -12.70 5.34 -10.04
C LEU A 148 -11.47 5.31 -9.14
N VAL A 149 -10.29 5.11 -9.72
CA VAL A 149 -9.01 5.08 -8.99
C VAL A 149 -8.78 6.41 -8.27
N ARG A 150 -9.02 7.55 -8.94
CA ARG A 150 -8.94 8.87 -8.31
C ARG A 150 -9.89 8.99 -7.10
N ARG A 151 -11.12 8.51 -7.20
CA ARG A 151 -12.07 8.51 -6.08
C ARG A 151 -11.65 7.61 -4.93
N TRP A 152 -11.04 6.46 -5.22
CA TRP A 152 -10.61 5.52 -4.17
C TRP A 152 -9.35 5.97 -3.44
N THR A 153 -8.45 6.66 -4.15
CA THR A 153 -7.11 7.00 -3.60
C THR A 153 -6.95 8.48 -3.26
N GLY A 154 -7.70 9.38 -3.93
CA GLY A 154 -7.49 10.82 -3.89
C GLY A 154 -6.26 11.29 -4.68
N ASN A 155 -5.57 10.38 -5.39
CA ASN A 155 -4.45 10.72 -6.26
C ASN A 155 -4.92 10.83 -7.71
N GLU A 156 -4.25 11.66 -8.50
CA GLU A 156 -4.46 11.65 -9.96
C GLU A 156 -4.04 10.28 -10.52
N CYS A 157 -4.76 9.84 -11.55
CA CYS A 157 -4.51 8.57 -12.20
C CYS A 157 -4.30 8.79 -13.69
N GLN A 158 -3.14 8.37 -14.20
CA GLN A 158 -2.85 8.32 -15.62
C GLN A 158 -3.07 6.90 -16.12
N VAL A 159 -3.97 6.73 -17.09
CA VAL A 159 -4.25 5.43 -17.68
C VAL A 159 -3.70 5.42 -19.09
N PHE A 160 -2.73 4.56 -19.34
CA PHE A 160 -2.15 4.26 -20.65
C PHE A 160 -2.84 3.02 -21.19
N ASP A 161 -3.35 3.11 -22.40
CA ASP A 161 -4.05 2.03 -23.06
C ASP A 161 -3.34 1.62 -24.34
N VAL A 162 -3.27 0.33 -24.57
CA VAL A 162 -2.70 -0.26 -25.79
C VAL A 162 -3.48 -1.50 -26.19
N THR A 163 -3.44 -1.84 -27.47
CA THR A 163 -3.88 -3.15 -27.92
C THR A 163 -2.75 -4.18 -27.82
N ARG A 164 -3.09 -5.47 -27.81
CA ARG A 164 -2.12 -6.56 -27.87
C ARG A 164 -1.21 -6.45 -29.11
N ALA A 165 -1.74 -5.97 -30.22
CA ALA A 165 -0.97 -5.78 -31.45
C ALA A 165 0.07 -4.66 -31.31
N ASP A 166 -0.30 -3.55 -30.66
CA ASP A 166 0.61 -2.45 -30.42
C ASP A 166 1.70 -2.81 -29.41
N LEU A 167 1.34 -3.50 -28.33
CA LEU A 167 2.32 -3.94 -27.34
C LEU A 167 3.43 -4.80 -27.97
N ARG A 168 3.07 -5.71 -28.90
CA ARG A 168 4.06 -6.52 -29.62
C ARG A 168 5.04 -5.71 -30.47
N ARG A 169 4.63 -4.55 -30.98
CA ARG A 169 5.51 -3.67 -31.76
C ARG A 169 6.53 -2.94 -30.89
N PHE A 170 6.23 -2.70 -29.60
CA PHE A 170 7.16 -2.06 -28.67
C PHE A 170 8.20 -3.01 -28.07
N VAL A 171 7.95 -4.33 -28.12
CA VAL A 171 8.82 -5.34 -27.49
C VAL A 171 9.67 -6.09 -28.55
N ALA A 172 9.39 -5.91 -29.83
CA ALA A 172 10.17 -6.47 -30.95
C ALA A 172 11.29 -5.54 -31.38
#